data_c122fccc8b86a16fd96e7f93ed6328ed
#
_entry.id   c122fccc8b86a16fd96e7f93ed6328ed
#
_cell.length_a   1.000
_cell.length_b   1.000
_cell.length_c   1.000
_cell.angle_alpha   90.00
_cell.angle_beta   90.00
_cell.angle_gamma   90.00
#
_symmetry.space_group_name_H-M   'P 1'
#
loop_
_entity.id
_entity.type
_entity.pdbx_description
1 polymer ?
#
loop_
_entity_poly.entity_id
_entity_poly.type
_entity_poly.pdbx_seq_one_letter_code
_entity_poly.pdbx_strand_id
1 'polypeptide(L)'
;MEQKSPNNFLELGENAVELLKNLISIPSFSKEEDKTADLIEKYLQEKGVKTHREKNNIWAFNHNFSPEKPTILLNSHHDTVRPNSGYTLDPFTPIVKDGKLFGLGSNDAGGALVSLMAAFLYFYNAKDLKYNFIYAATAEEENSGLDGVESVLPHFGNLEFAIVGEPTEMQMAIAEKGLMVVDCEASGTSSHAAHFNDDNAIYNALKDIEWIKNYQFPNTSEVLGDVKMTVTVINAGKLHNMVPNTCTFTIDVRTTDQYSNREVLQIIRENIKSKAEARSFRLNSSSIPLDH
;
A
#
# COMPACT_ATOMS: atom_id res chain seq x y z
N MET A 1 42.69 -16.70 4.59
CA MET A 1 41.36 -17.04 5.17
C MET A 1 40.42 -17.13 3.99
N GLU A 2 40.03 -18.35 3.61
CA GLU A 2 39.04 -18.57 2.56
C GLU A 2 37.71 -17.92 3.01
N GLN A 3 37.26 -16.95 2.23
CA GLN A 3 35.91 -16.40 2.37
C GLN A 3 34.91 -17.55 2.14
N LYS A 4 34.34 -18.09 3.20
CA LYS A 4 33.15 -18.93 3.08
C LYS A 4 32.12 -18.12 2.29
N SER A 5 31.90 -18.49 1.06
CA SER A 5 30.75 -18.05 0.26
C SER A 5 29.47 -18.25 1.12
N PRO A 6 28.57 -17.28 1.26
CA PRO A 6 27.32 -17.46 2.00
C PRO A 6 26.36 -18.26 1.13
N ASN A 7 26.56 -19.58 1.02
CA ASN A 7 26.06 -20.31 -0.13
C ASN A 7 25.34 -21.57 0.25
N ASN A 8 24.44 -21.42 1.17
CA ASN A 8 23.37 -22.36 1.22
C ASN A 8 22.06 -21.56 1.12
N PHE A 9 21.45 -21.51 -0.08
CA PHE A 9 20.11 -20.94 -0.25
C PHE A 9 19.12 -21.52 0.76
N LEU A 10 19.30 -22.79 1.14
CA LEU A 10 18.50 -23.44 2.17
C LEU A 10 18.69 -22.75 3.51
N GLU A 11 19.92 -22.46 3.93
CA GLU A 11 20.19 -21.76 5.19
C GLU A 11 19.64 -20.35 5.22
N LEU A 12 19.73 -19.61 4.12
CA LEU A 12 19.12 -18.28 4.01
C LEU A 12 17.58 -18.36 4.10
N GLY A 13 16.98 -19.36 3.45
CA GLY A 13 15.54 -19.59 3.53
C GLY A 13 15.09 -19.98 4.94
N GLU A 14 15.80 -20.89 5.61
CA GLU A 14 15.53 -21.28 7.00
C GLU A 14 15.63 -20.09 7.96
N ASN A 15 16.69 -19.29 7.84
CA ASN A 15 16.88 -18.08 8.63
C ASN A 15 15.78 -17.04 8.36
N ALA A 16 15.32 -16.88 7.11
CA ALA A 16 14.23 -16.01 6.75
C ALA A 16 12.90 -16.44 7.41
N VAL A 17 12.61 -17.74 7.39
CA VAL A 17 11.42 -18.30 8.07
C VAL A 17 11.49 -18.09 9.57
N GLU A 18 12.64 -18.27 10.21
CA GLU A 18 12.80 -18.04 11.66
C GLU A 18 12.66 -16.53 12.00
N LEU A 19 13.21 -15.65 11.17
CA LEU A 19 12.99 -14.21 11.34
C LEU A 19 11.51 -13.86 11.22
N LEU A 20 10.80 -14.42 10.23
CA LEU A 20 9.36 -14.19 10.05
C LEU A 20 8.55 -14.65 11.26
N LYS A 21 8.86 -15.81 11.85
CA LYS A 21 8.21 -16.27 13.09
C LYS A 21 8.41 -15.28 14.23
N ASN A 22 9.60 -14.73 14.37
CA ASN A 22 9.91 -13.74 15.41
C ASN A 22 9.14 -12.43 15.15
N LEU A 23 9.03 -11.98 13.90
CA LEU A 23 8.25 -10.80 13.51
C LEU A 23 6.76 -11.00 13.83
N ILE A 24 6.16 -12.14 13.46
CA ILE A 24 4.77 -12.47 13.77
C ILE A 24 4.50 -12.41 15.28
N SER A 25 5.47 -12.81 16.11
CA SER A 25 5.31 -12.81 17.57
C SER A 25 5.30 -11.40 18.21
N ILE A 26 5.54 -10.37 17.42
CA ILE A 26 5.59 -8.98 17.87
C ILE A 26 4.45 -8.21 17.17
N PRO A 27 3.43 -7.73 17.89
CA PRO A 27 2.46 -6.81 17.30
C PRO A 27 3.14 -5.59 16.69
N SER A 28 2.83 -5.29 15.42
CA SER A 28 3.44 -4.21 14.65
C SER A 28 2.39 -3.43 13.86
N PHE A 29 1.40 -2.91 14.57
CA PHE A 29 0.36 -2.09 13.91
C PHE A 29 0.98 -0.80 13.38
N SER A 30 0.44 -0.29 12.25
CA SER A 30 0.92 0.98 11.68
C SER A 30 1.07 2.07 12.75
N LYS A 31 2.25 2.67 12.84
CA LYS A 31 2.74 3.63 13.85
C LYS A 31 3.16 3.04 15.20
N GLU A 32 3.11 1.73 15.37
CA GLU A 32 3.50 1.01 16.58
C GLU A 32 4.56 -0.08 16.27
N GLU A 33 5.38 0.11 15.20
CA GLU A 33 6.31 -0.90 14.66
C GLU A 33 7.73 -0.85 15.27
N ASP A 34 7.93 -0.08 16.34
CA ASP A 34 9.25 0.14 16.96
C ASP A 34 10.00 -1.15 17.27
N LYS A 35 9.30 -2.16 17.81
CA LYS A 35 9.91 -3.44 18.19
C LYS A 35 10.29 -4.33 17.02
N THR A 36 9.48 -4.34 15.95
CA THR A 36 9.83 -5.07 14.72
C THR A 36 10.95 -4.37 13.97
N ALA A 37 10.99 -3.03 14.00
CA ALA A 37 12.11 -2.24 13.50
C ALA A 37 13.40 -2.59 14.23
N ASP A 38 13.40 -2.65 15.57
CA ASP A 38 14.54 -3.04 16.40
C ASP A 38 15.03 -4.46 16.05
N LEU A 39 14.10 -5.40 15.87
CA LEU A 39 14.42 -6.78 15.53
C LEU A 39 15.07 -6.88 14.14
N ILE A 40 14.51 -6.19 13.12
CA ILE A 40 15.03 -6.17 11.76
C ILE A 40 16.43 -5.55 11.73
N GLU A 41 16.61 -4.41 12.36
CA GLU A 41 17.90 -3.72 12.44
C GLU A 41 18.96 -4.60 13.10
N LYS A 42 18.64 -5.17 14.26
CA LYS A 42 19.53 -6.09 14.98
C LYS A 42 19.90 -7.30 14.13
N TYR A 43 18.93 -7.93 13.46
CA TYR A 43 19.17 -9.09 12.61
C TYR A 43 20.15 -8.76 11.48
N LEU A 44 19.98 -7.64 10.79
CA LEU A 44 20.89 -7.19 9.74
C LEU A 44 22.30 -6.91 10.28
N GLN A 45 22.40 -6.24 11.43
CA GLN A 45 23.69 -5.95 12.08
C GLN A 45 24.43 -7.24 12.51
N GLU A 46 23.73 -8.25 13.01
CA GLU A 46 24.29 -9.56 13.35
C GLU A 46 24.84 -10.29 12.11
N LYS A 47 24.31 -10.01 10.91
CA LYS A 47 24.85 -10.49 9.61
C LYS A 47 25.98 -9.61 9.06
N GLY A 48 26.42 -8.59 9.82
CA GLY A 48 27.51 -7.69 9.41
C GLY A 48 27.08 -6.61 8.42
N VAL A 49 25.78 -6.35 8.28
CA VAL A 49 25.23 -5.32 7.41
C VAL A 49 25.23 -3.97 8.14
N LYS A 50 25.72 -2.91 7.47
CA LYS A 50 25.60 -1.55 7.96
C LYS A 50 24.20 -1.04 7.67
N THR A 51 23.44 -0.80 8.72
CA THR A 51 22.06 -0.31 8.66
C THR A 51 21.98 1.21 8.79
N HIS A 52 20.89 1.75 8.28
CA HIS A 52 20.39 3.10 8.51
C HIS A 52 18.97 3.00 9.03
N ARG A 53 18.56 3.97 9.83
CA ARG A 53 17.21 4.02 10.40
C ARG A 53 16.68 5.44 10.45
N GLU A 54 15.43 5.59 10.07
CA GLU A 54 14.64 6.78 10.32
C GLU A 54 13.26 6.36 10.83
N LYS A 55 12.93 6.75 12.08
CA LYS A 55 11.76 6.25 12.80
C LYS A 55 11.72 4.71 12.82
N ASN A 56 10.71 4.11 12.21
CA ASN A 56 10.55 2.65 12.12
C ASN A 56 10.97 2.10 10.74
N ASN A 57 11.51 2.92 9.86
CA ASN A 57 12.06 2.45 8.59
C ASN A 57 13.53 2.09 8.74
N ILE A 58 13.91 0.90 8.27
CA ILE A 58 15.29 0.40 8.27
C ILE A 58 15.72 0.14 6.84
N TRP A 59 16.92 0.60 6.47
CA TRP A 59 17.48 0.28 5.16
C TRP A 59 18.98 0.03 5.20
N ALA A 60 19.47 -0.59 4.16
CA ALA A 60 20.89 -0.86 3.99
C ALA A 60 21.26 -0.85 2.50
N PHE A 61 22.48 -0.39 2.22
CA PHE A 61 23.10 -0.48 0.91
C PHE A 61 23.96 -1.75 0.84
N ASN A 62 24.09 -2.39 -0.32
CA ASN A 62 25.04 -3.50 -0.49
C ASN A 62 26.48 -3.04 -0.23
N HIS A 63 27.33 -3.95 0.25
CA HIS A 63 28.68 -3.62 0.74
C HIS A 63 29.56 -2.89 -0.30
N ASN A 64 29.47 -3.27 -1.57
CA ASN A 64 30.24 -2.68 -2.66
C ASN A 64 29.40 -1.65 -3.46
N PHE A 65 28.59 -0.86 -2.77
CA PHE A 65 27.80 0.21 -3.38
C PHE A 65 28.69 1.21 -4.11
N SER A 66 28.32 1.57 -5.33
CA SER A 66 29.03 2.57 -6.15
C SER A 66 28.02 3.59 -6.72
N PRO A 67 28.20 4.90 -6.49
CA PRO A 67 27.30 5.93 -7.01
C PRO A 67 27.15 5.95 -8.53
N GLU A 68 28.11 5.35 -9.25
CA GLU A 68 28.12 5.29 -10.72
C GLU A 68 27.21 4.20 -11.29
N LYS A 69 26.74 3.28 -10.45
CA LYS A 69 25.91 2.16 -10.90
C LYS A 69 24.43 2.44 -10.69
N PRO A 70 23.55 1.96 -11.60
CA PRO A 70 22.12 2.01 -11.37
C PRO A 70 21.72 1.23 -10.12
N THR A 71 20.70 1.67 -9.43
CA THR A 71 20.32 1.12 -8.12
C THR A 71 18.93 0.50 -8.18
N ILE A 72 18.82 -0.72 -7.66
CA ILE A 72 17.56 -1.44 -7.48
C ILE A 72 17.17 -1.36 -6.00
N LEU A 73 15.96 -0.94 -5.73
CA LEU A 73 15.36 -0.98 -4.40
C LEU A 73 14.61 -2.31 -4.20
N LEU A 74 14.88 -2.99 -3.10
CA LEU A 74 14.13 -4.12 -2.59
C LEU A 74 13.35 -3.65 -1.37
N ASN A 75 12.05 -3.40 -1.52
CA ASN A 75 11.21 -2.82 -0.47
C ASN A 75 10.05 -3.74 -0.10
N SER A 76 9.73 -3.80 1.18
CA SER A 76 8.49 -4.34 1.70
C SER A 76 8.20 -3.73 3.06
N HIS A 77 6.95 -3.78 3.52
CA HIS A 77 6.56 -3.25 4.81
C HIS A 77 6.60 -4.31 5.93
N HIS A 78 6.67 -3.84 7.18
CA HIS A 78 6.64 -4.69 8.35
C HIS A 78 5.55 -4.33 9.35
N ASP A 79 4.74 -3.33 9.03
CA ASP A 79 3.50 -3.07 9.76
C ASP A 79 2.39 -4.02 9.33
N THR A 80 1.36 -4.10 10.15
CA THR A 80 0.18 -4.94 9.94
C THR A 80 -1.09 -4.19 10.35
N VAL A 81 -2.22 -4.60 9.77
CA VAL A 81 -3.54 -4.20 10.27
C VAL A 81 -3.82 -4.79 11.66
N ARG A 82 -4.82 -4.27 12.36
CA ARG A 82 -5.31 -4.91 13.59
C ARG A 82 -6.12 -6.16 13.26
N PRO A 83 -5.95 -7.26 14.03
CA PRO A 83 -6.70 -8.48 13.79
C PRO A 83 -8.22 -8.23 13.96
N ASN A 84 -9.01 -8.79 13.07
CA ASN A 84 -10.45 -8.73 13.14
C ASN A 84 -11.04 -9.91 13.94
N SER A 85 -12.34 -9.87 14.27
CA SER A 85 -13.01 -10.89 15.06
C SER A 85 -13.17 -12.26 14.36
N GLY A 86 -12.78 -12.36 13.09
CA GLY A 86 -12.83 -13.63 12.34
C GLY A 86 -11.59 -14.52 12.50
N TYR A 87 -10.56 -14.05 13.23
CA TYR A 87 -9.38 -14.87 13.51
C TYR A 87 -9.76 -16.08 14.38
N THR A 88 -9.39 -17.28 13.91
CA THR A 88 -9.61 -18.54 14.62
C THR A 88 -8.36 -19.07 15.32
N LEU A 89 -7.20 -18.51 14.99
CA LEU A 89 -5.91 -18.79 15.63
C LEU A 89 -5.41 -17.49 16.26
N ASP A 90 -4.53 -17.61 17.27
CA ASP A 90 -3.86 -16.44 17.84
C ASP A 90 -3.02 -15.75 16.73
N PRO A 91 -3.30 -14.49 16.41
CA PRO A 91 -2.60 -13.77 15.34
C PRO A 91 -1.10 -13.59 15.58
N PHE A 92 -0.65 -13.61 16.84
CA PHE A 92 0.73 -13.36 17.24
C PHE A 92 1.50 -14.64 17.65
N THR A 93 0.89 -15.80 17.46
CA THR A 93 1.56 -17.09 17.65
C THR A 93 1.86 -17.73 16.29
N PRO A 94 3.14 -17.78 15.86
CA PRO A 94 3.51 -18.36 14.56
C PRO A 94 3.29 -19.88 14.59
N ILE A 95 2.37 -20.39 13.78
CA ILE A 95 2.04 -21.81 13.72
C ILE A 95 2.43 -22.36 12.35
N VAL A 96 3.32 -23.38 12.34
CA VAL A 96 3.62 -24.15 11.12
C VAL A 96 2.75 -25.38 11.07
N LYS A 97 1.91 -25.48 10.05
CA LYS A 97 1.02 -26.62 9.83
C LYS A 97 0.87 -26.89 8.34
N ASP A 98 0.99 -28.14 7.94
CA ASP A 98 0.82 -28.60 6.55
C ASP A 98 1.68 -27.80 5.53
N GLY A 99 2.93 -27.48 5.91
CA GLY A 99 3.85 -26.70 5.08
C GLY A 99 3.53 -25.20 4.96
N LYS A 100 2.59 -24.69 5.77
CA LYS A 100 2.18 -23.29 5.80
C LYS A 100 2.51 -22.66 7.15
N LEU A 101 2.93 -21.40 7.14
CA LEU A 101 3.14 -20.58 8.34
C LEU A 101 1.94 -19.65 8.52
N PHE A 102 1.23 -19.82 9.65
CA PHE A 102 0.08 -19.00 10.03
C PHE A 102 0.50 -17.96 11.07
N GLY A 103 -0.04 -16.77 10.96
CA GLY A 103 0.13 -15.63 11.87
C GLY A 103 -0.19 -14.33 11.14
N LEU A 104 -0.52 -13.28 11.88
CA LEU A 104 -0.79 -11.95 11.31
C LEU A 104 0.47 -11.42 10.65
N GLY A 105 0.35 -10.88 9.42
CA GLY A 105 1.49 -10.39 8.66
C GLY A 105 2.37 -11.50 8.05
N SER A 106 2.02 -12.80 8.17
CA SER A 106 2.83 -13.88 7.57
C SER A 106 2.86 -13.81 6.03
N ASN A 107 1.78 -13.35 5.41
CA ASN A 107 1.64 -13.20 3.96
C ASN A 107 1.73 -11.73 3.54
N ASP A 108 1.06 -10.85 4.25
CA ASP A 108 0.99 -9.40 4.02
C ASP A 108 1.73 -8.65 5.15
N ALA A 109 2.99 -8.18 4.91
CA ALA A 109 3.84 -8.60 3.79
C ALA A 109 5.13 -9.30 4.29
N GLY A 110 5.09 -9.90 5.51
CA GLY A 110 6.27 -10.47 6.17
C GLY A 110 6.99 -11.54 5.35
N GLY A 111 6.25 -12.39 4.62
CA GLY A 111 6.85 -13.40 3.73
C GLY A 111 7.69 -12.77 2.63
N ALA A 112 7.17 -11.73 1.99
CA ALA A 112 7.87 -10.96 0.98
C ALA A 112 9.06 -10.18 1.58
N LEU A 113 8.86 -9.54 2.73
CA LEU A 113 9.88 -8.80 3.46
C LEU A 113 11.14 -9.65 3.73
N VAL A 114 10.97 -10.82 4.34
CA VAL A 114 12.12 -11.68 4.68
C VAL A 114 12.74 -12.35 3.45
N SER A 115 11.94 -12.57 2.39
CA SER A 115 12.45 -13.11 1.11
C SER A 115 13.33 -12.10 0.40
N LEU A 116 12.93 -10.84 0.32
CA LEU A 116 13.74 -9.76 -0.24
C LEU A 116 15.00 -9.51 0.61
N MET A 117 14.89 -9.61 1.94
CA MET A 117 16.05 -9.54 2.84
C MET A 117 17.05 -10.66 2.56
N ALA A 118 16.57 -11.91 2.40
CA ALA A 118 17.42 -13.04 2.09
C ALA A 118 18.14 -12.85 0.74
N ALA A 119 17.43 -12.37 -0.29
CA ALA A 119 18.00 -12.02 -1.57
C ALA A 119 19.06 -10.91 -1.44
N PHE A 120 18.80 -9.86 -0.69
CA PHE A 120 19.74 -8.79 -0.40
C PHE A 120 21.02 -9.34 0.27
N LEU A 121 20.86 -10.15 1.32
CA LEU A 121 21.99 -10.76 2.04
C LEU A 121 22.83 -11.68 1.16
N TYR A 122 22.21 -12.41 0.22
CA TYR A 122 22.92 -13.23 -0.75
C TYR A 122 23.86 -12.40 -1.64
N PHE A 123 23.40 -11.22 -2.09
CA PHE A 123 24.20 -10.34 -2.94
C PHE A 123 25.02 -9.30 -2.17
N TYR A 124 24.88 -9.19 -0.84
CA TYR A 124 25.45 -8.13 -0.03
C TYR A 124 26.94 -7.88 -0.27
N ASN A 125 27.75 -8.96 -0.29
CA ASN A 125 29.20 -8.89 -0.48
C ASN A 125 29.66 -9.13 -1.93
N ALA A 126 28.74 -9.29 -2.88
CA ALA A 126 29.10 -9.54 -4.28
C ALA A 126 29.85 -8.33 -4.88
N LYS A 127 30.94 -8.58 -5.63
CA LYS A 127 31.83 -7.52 -6.12
C LYS A 127 31.49 -7.03 -7.52
N ASP A 128 31.07 -7.91 -8.40
CA ASP A 128 30.94 -7.64 -9.84
C ASP A 128 29.47 -7.48 -10.27
N LEU A 129 28.65 -6.89 -9.40
CA LEU A 129 27.26 -6.60 -9.72
C LEU A 129 27.17 -5.43 -10.72
N LYS A 130 26.26 -5.55 -11.69
CA LYS A 130 25.93 -4.45 -12.61
C LYS A 130 25.13 -3.36 -11.91
N TYR A 131 24.36 -3.71 -10.88
CA TYR A 131 23.49 -2.84 -10.11
C TYR A 131 23.93 -2.76 -8.66
N ASN A 132 23.64 -1.66 -8.03
CA ASN A 132 23.57 -1.58 -6.58
C ASN A 132 22.25 -2.19 -6.09
N PHE A 133 22.23 -2.61 -4.83
CA PHE A 133 21.01 -2.98 -4.14
C PHE A 133 20.83 -2.14 -2.88
N ILE A 134 19.62 -1.64 -2.68
CA ILE A 134 19.13 -1.13 -1.41
C ILE A 134 18.05 -2.09 -0.94
N TYR A 135 18.16 -2.57 0.30
CA TYR A 135 17.05 -3.22 0.99
C TYR A 135 16.40 -2.20 1.93
N ALA A 136 15.08 -2.13 1.94
CA ALA A 136 14.32 -1.28 2.84
C ALA A 136 13.13 -2.04 3.42
N ALA A 137 13.11 -2.15 4.76
CA ALA A 137 11.93 -2.55 5.53
C ALA A 137 11.23 -1.28 6.00
N THR A 138 10.04 -1.01 5.50
CA THR A 138 9.33 0.24 5.74
C THR A 138 8.11 0.05 6.62
N ALA A 139 7.73 1.12 7.31
CA ALA A 139 6.59 1.21 8.21
C ALA A 139 5.39 1.89 7.52
N GLU A 140 4.24 1.90 8.20
CA GLU A 140 3.05 2.69 7.85
C GLU A 140 2.49 2.46 6.44
N GLU A 141 2.70 1.29 5.83
CA GLU A 141 2.13 0.97 4.51
C GLU A 141 0.61 0.86 4.61
N GLU A 142 0.09 0.07 5.55
CA GLU A 142 -1.31 -0.32 5.72
C GLU A 142 -2.26 0.87 5.96
N ASN A 143 -1.72 2.00 6.38
CA ASN A 143 -2.47 3.24 6.56
C ASN A 143 -2.05 4.36 5.59
N SER A 144 -1.17 4.04 4.61
CA SER A 144 -0.57 5.02 3.68
C SER A 144 0.04 6.21 4.42
N GLY A 145 0.77 5.94 5.51
CA GLY A 145 1.32 6.95 6.42
C GLY A 145 2.45 7.76 5.78
N LEU A 146 2.65 8.97 6.28
CA LEU A 146 3.70 9.88 5.79
C LEU A 146 5.10 9.48 6.25
N ASP A 147 5.17 8.71 7.33
CA ASP A 147 6.41 8.27 7.94
C ASP A 147 6.87 6.89 7.43
N GLY A 148 6.21 6.36 6.39
CA GLY A 148 6.57 5.15 5.67
C GLY A 148 7.64 5.36 4.60
N VAL A 149 7.58 4.59 3.50
CA VAL A 149 8.57 4.59 2.42
C VAL A 149 8.84 5.99 1.86
N GLU A 150 7.81 6.84 1.76
CA GLU A 150 7.93 8.20 1.22
C GLU A 150 8.94 9.06 2.00
N SER A 151 9.03 8.89 3.32
CA SER A 151 9.95 9.64 4.17
C SER A 151 11.42 9.29 3.90
N VAL A 152 11.72 8.06 3.50
CA VAL A 152 13.10 7.56 3.31
C VAL A 152 13.56 7.55 1.86
N LEU A 153 12.66 7.69 0.88
CA LEU A 153 13.02 7.76 -0.55
C LEU A 153 14.13 8.79 -0.87
N PRO A 154 14.18 9.99 -0.25
CA PRO A 154 15.25 10.95 -0.52
C PRO A 154 16.66 10.44 -0.19
N HIS A 155 16.79 9.42 0.67
CA HIS A 155 18.07 8.82 1.02
C HIS A 155 18.58 7.80 -0.01
N PHE A 156 17.74 7.36 -0.94
CA PHE A 156 18.07 6.27 -1.88
C PHE A 156 18.73 6.77 -3.18
N GLY A 157 18.70 8.08 -3.44
CA GLY A 157 19.22 8.64 -4.68
C GLY A 157 18.37 8.26 -5.90
N ASN A 158 19.02 8.11 -7.05
CA ASN A 158 18.34 7.71 -8.28
C ASN A 158 18.15 6.19 -8.32
N LEU A 159 16.91 5.75 -8.33
CA LEU A 159 16.54 4.35 -8.49
C LEU A 159 16.28 4.05 -9.97
N GLU A 160 16.80 2.93 -10.45
CA GLU A 160 16.46 2.39 -11.77
C GLU A 160 15.03 1.83 -11.74
N PHE A 161 14.77 0.96 -10.76
CA PHE A 161 13.43 0.48 -10.43
C PHE A 161 13.40 -0.07 -9.00
N ALA A 162 12.19 -0.38 -8.53
CA ALA A 162 11.96 -1.03 -7.25
C ALA A 162 11.25 -2.38 -7.44
N ILE A 163 11.63 -3.37 -6.62
CA ILE A 163 10.87 -4.59 -6.40
C ILE A 163 10.17 -4.42 -5.06
N VAL A 164 8.85 -4.29 -5.10
CA VAL A 164 8.02 -4.15 -3.90
C VAL A 164 7.44 -5.51 -3.56
N GLY A 165 7.73 -5.96 -2.35
CA GLY A 165 7.30 -7.27 -1.86
C GLY A 165 5.92 -7.21 -1.24
N GLU A 166 4.94 -7.78 -1.95
CA GLU A 166 3.53 -7.84 -1.60
C GLU A 166 2.95 -9.24 -1.88
N PRO A 167 1.76 -9.60 -1.34
CA PRO A 167 1.14 -10.90 -1.58
C PRO A 167 0.52 -11.00 -2.98
N THR A 168 1.34 -11.29 -3.98
CA THR A 168 0.96 -11.36 -5.41
C THR A 168 0.85 -12.80 -5.95
N GLU A 169 0.76 -13.80 -5.08
CA GLU A 169 0.80 -15.23 -5.46
C GLU A 169 2.04 -15.59 -6.32
N MET A 170 3.18 -14.94 -6.07
CA MET A 170 4.40 -15.04 -6.87
C MET A 170 4.26 -14.58 -8.33
N GLN A 171 3.20 -13.84 -8.65
CA GLN A 171 3.05 -13.16 -9.93
C GLN A 171 3.74 -11.80 -9.87
N MET A 172 4.35 -11.39 -10.98
CA MET A 172 4.95 -10.08 -11.09
C MET A 172 3.89 -9.07 -11.54
N ALA A 173 3.46 -8.19 -10.64
CA ALA A 173 2.64 -7.04 -10.97
C ALA A 173 3.54 -5.92 -11.54
N ILE A 174 3.24 -5.47 -12.74
CA ILE A 174 4.03 -4.45 -13.47
C ILE A 174 3.30 -3.11 -13.56
N ALA A 175 2.07 -3.05 -13.10
CA ALA A 175 1.28 -1.84 -13.07
C ALA A 175 0.25 -1.91 -11.94
N GLU A 176 -0.07 -0.76 -11.37
CA GLU A 176 -1.06 -0.63 -10.31
C GLU A 176 -1.96 0.58 -10.55
N LYS A 177 -3.25 0.42 -10.24
CA LYS A 177 -4.21 1.53 -10.28
C LYS A 177 -3.95 2.49 -9.13
N GLY A 178 -4.07 3.78 -9.42
CA GLY A 178 -4.11 4.79 -8.37
C GLY A 178 -5.38 4.69 -7.53
N LEU A 179 -5.33 5.27 -6.34
CA LEU A 179 -6.46 5.35 -5.42
C LEU A 179 -6.73 6.81 -5.04
N MET A 180 -7.99 7.23 -5.18
CA MET A 180 -8.47 8.48 -4.64
C MET A 180 -9.83 8.27 -3.99
N VAL A 181 -9.96 8.68 -2.72
CA VAL A 181 -11.24 8.70 -2.01
C VAL A 181 -11.82 10.10 -2.11
N VAL A 182 -13.07 10.21 -2.61
CA VAL A 182 -13.76 11.48 -2.77
C VAL A 182 -14.99 11.51 -1.87
N ASP A 183 -15.03 12.48 -0.95
CA ASP A 183 -16.19 12.76 -0.13
C ASP A 183 -17.09 13.76 -0.85
N CYS A 184 -18.39 13.43 -0.94
CA CYS A 184 -19.39 14.22 -1.62
C CYS A 184 -20.51 14.63 -0.69
N GLU A 185 -21.02 15.85 -0.89
CA GLU A 185 -22.16 16.40 -0.14
C GLU A 185 -23.19 17.02 -1.08
N ALA A 186 -24.36 16.39 -1.16
CA ALA A 186 -25.52 16.94 -1.82
C ALA A 186 -26.35 17.79 -0.84
N SER A 187 -26.75 18.97 -1.25
CA SER A 187 -27.61 19.87 -0.48
C SER A 187 -29.05 19.82 -0.97
N GLY A 188 -29.98 20.21 -0.11
CA GLY A 188 -31.39 20.38 -0.40
C GLY A 188 -32.07 21.23 0.67
N THR A 189 -33.38 21.38 0.56
CA THR A 189 -34.19 22.16 1.49
C THR A 189 -34.92 21.22 2.45
N SER A 190 -34.75 21.44 3.76
CA SER A 190 -35.45 20.66 4.79
C SER A 190 -36.93 21.02 4.85
N SER A 191 -37.78 20.01 4.93
CA SER A 191 -39.24 20.19 5.08
C SER A 191 -39.91 18.99 5.75
N HIS A 192 -41.16 19.13 6.16
CA HIS A 192 -41.95 17.97 6.58
C HIS A 192 -42.35 17.14 5.36
N ALA A 193 -42.23 15.82 5.45
CA ALA A 193 -42.47 14.91 4.33
C ALA A 193 -43.88 14.94 3.73
N ALA A 194 -44.88 15.48 4.46
CA ALA A 194 -46.22 15.67 3.97
C ALA A 194 -46.40 16.91 3.06
N HIS A 195 -45.38 17.77 2.96
CA HIS A 195 -45.42 18.95 2.10
C HIS A 195 -44.66 18.66 0.79
N PHE A 196 -45.11 19.37 -0.27
CA PHE A 196 -44.38 19.32 -1.53
C PHE A 196 -42.96 19.86 -1.34
N ASN A 197 -41.98 19.13 -1.83
CA ASN A 197 -40.58 19.50 -1.80
C ASN A 197 -39.88 18.92 -3.05
N ASP A 198 -39.42 19.81 -3.92
CA ASP A 198 -38.68 19.47 -5.15
C ASP A 198 -37.16 19.51 -4.98
N ASP A 199 -36.66 19.87 -3.77
CA ASP A 199 -35.25 20.04 -3.44
C ASP A 199 -34.86 19.15 -2.25
N ASN A 200 -34.95 17.82 -2.45
CA ASN A 200 -34.57 16.80 -1.48
C ASN A 200 -33.11 16.40 -1.69
N ALA A 201 -32.27 16.57 -0.66
CA ALA A 201 -30.84 16.23 -0.72
C ALA A 201 -30.58 14.75 -1.09
N ILE A 202 -31.45 13.82 -0.67
CA ILE A 202 -31.34 12.40 -1.06
C ILE A 202 -31.54 12.26 -2.57
N TYR A 203 -32.57 12.88 -3.13
CA TYR A 203 -32.85 12.79 -4.57
C TYR A 203 -31.82 13.52 -5.42
N ASN A 204 -31.22 14.58 -4.89
CA ASN A 204 -30.10 15.26 -5.54
C ASN A 204 -28.85 14.36 -5.55
N ALA A 205 -28.50 13.72 -4.42
CA ALA A 205 -27.42 12.76 -4.35
C ALA A 205 -27.63 11.56 -5.28
N LEU A 206 -28.85 11.02 -5.38
CA LEU A 206 -29.15 9.89 -6.27
C LEU A 206 -28.91 10.21 -7.75
N LYS A 207 -29.19 11.45 -8.20
CA LYS A 207 -28.88 11.86 -9.58
C LYS A 207 -27.37 11.86 -9.85
N ASP A 208 -26.60 12.37 -8.90
CA ASP A 208 -25.15 12.40 -8.99
C ASP A 208 -24.57 10.98 -8.93
N ILE A 209 -25.08 10.12 -8.06
CA ILE A 209 -24.69 8.71 -7.93
C ILE A 209 -25.02 7.93 -9.22
N GLU A 210 -26.17 8.20 -9.83
CA GLU A 210 -26.56 7.58 -11.11
C GLU A 210 -25.58 7.98 -12.22
N TRP A 211 -25.17 9.26 -12.28
CA TRP A 211 -24.14 9.69 -13.21
C TRP A 211 -22.81 8.98 -12.94
N ILE A 212 -22.34 8.94 -11.69
CA ILE A 212 -21.07 8.26 -11.30
C ILE A 212 -21.09 6.79 -11.73
N LYS A 213 -22.21 6.10 -11.50
CA LYS A 213 -22.37 4.68 -11.85
C LYS A 213 -22.28 4.41 -13.35
N ASN A 214 -22.80 5.35 -14.17
CA ASN A 214 -22.95 5.15 -15.61
C ASN A 214 -21.86 5.83 -16.44
N TYR A 215 -21.06 6.71 -15.84
CA TYR A 215 -20.01 7.41 -16.57
C TYR A 215 -18.91 6.48 -17.02
N GLN A 216 -18.55 6.61 -18.30
CA GLN A 216 -17.43 5.87 -18.90
C GLN A 216 -16.38 6.86 -19.36
N PHE A 217 -15.15 6.64 -18.92
CA PHE A 217 -14.02 7.45 -19.33
C PHE A 217 -13.65 7.14 -20.80
N PRO A 218 -13.40 8.17 -21.63
CA PRO A 218 -13.09 7.97 -23.06
C PRO A 218 -11.81 7.16 -23.32
N ASN A 219 -10.79 7.28 -22.46
CA ASN A 219 -9.51 6.61 -22.64
C ASN A 219 -9.40 5.42 -21.69
N THR A 220 -9.06 4.26 -22.24
CA THR A 220 -8.81 3.02 -21.52
C THR A 220 -7.31 2.71 -21.51
N SER A 221 -6.76 2.32 -20.40
CA SER A 221 -5.37 1.86 -20.30
C SER A 221 -5.23 0.47 -20.90
N GLU A 222 -4.18 0.25 -21.68
CA GLU A 222 -3.87 -1.07 -22.24
C GLU A 222 -3.54 -2.11 -21.16
N VAL A 223 -2.95 -1.66 -20.06
CA VAL A 223 -2.49 -2.54 -18.96
C VAL A 223 -3.48 -2.56 -17.81
N LEU A 224 -4.02 -1.39 -17.40
CA LEU A 224 -4.86 -1.24 -16.23
C LEU A 224 -6.36 -1.24 -16.53
N GLY A 225 -6.77 -1.19 -17.81
CA GLY A 225 -8.17 -1.10 -18.19
C GLY A 225 -8.79 0.26 -17.86
N ASP A 226 -10.08 0.27 -17.50
CA ASP A 226 -10.83 1.49 -17.27
C ASP A 226 -10.60 2.08 -15.87
N VAL A 227 -10.74 3.40 -15.76
CA VAL A 227 -10.94 4.09 -14.47
C VAL A 227 -12.25 3.58 -13.85
N LYS A 228 -12.22 3.26 -12.56
CA LYS A 228 -13.38 2.75 -11.85
C LYS A 228 -13.79 3.73 -10.75
N MET A 229 -15.07 4.08 -10.71
CA MET A 229 -15.70 4.84 -9.62
C MET A 229 -16.75 3.98 -8.95
N THR A 230 -16.68 3.86 -7.61
CA THR A 230 -17.64 3.07 -6.84
C THR A 230 -18.10 3.87 -5.63
N VAL A 231 -19.39 4.12 -5.50
CA VAL A 231 -19.95 4.71 -4.26
C VAL A 231 -19.99 3.63 -3.20
N THR A 232 -19.30 3.85 -2.09
CA THR A 232 -19.10 2.87 -1.02
C THR A 232 -19.81 3.23 0.29
N VAL A 233 -20.14 4.50 0.48
CA VAL A 233 -20.84 5.00 1.67
C VAL A 233 -21.91 6.00 1.24
N ILE A 234 -23.07 5.96 1.88
CA ILE A 234 -24.13 6.99 1.76
C ILE A 234 -24.82 7.17 3.09
N ASN A 235 -25.05 8.44 3.50
CA ASN A 235 -25.74 8.79 4.73
C ASN A 235 -26.65 9.99 4.54
N ALA A 236 -27.91 9.89 5.01
CA ALA A 236 -28.86 10.99 5.00
C ALA A 236 -30.01 10.76 5.99
N GLY A 237 -30.62 11.86 6.44
CA GLY A 237 -31.82 11.85 7.26
C GLY A 237 -31.63 11.27 8.66
N LYS A 238 -32.58 11.61 9.55
CA LYS A 238 -32.63 11.09 10.94
C LYS A 238 -34.05 10.68 11.34
N LEU A 239 -35.06 11.29 10.74
CA LEU A 239 -36.47 11.08 11.09
C LEU A 239 -37.27 10.75 9.82
N HIS A 240 -38.21 9.80 9.93
CA HIS A 240 -39.01 9.32 8.79
C HIS A 240 -39.92 10.38 8.18
N ASN A 241 -40.29 11.40 8.94
CA ASN A 241 -41.20 12.46 8.54
C ASN A 241 -40.50 13.80 8.20
N MET A 242 -39.18 13.81 8.06
CA MET A 242 -38.42 15.01 7.73
C MET A 242 -37.58 14.77 6.45
N VAL A 243 -37.73 15.63 5.48
CA VAL A 243 -36.84 15.69 4.30
C VAL A 243 -35.50 16.27 4.74
N PRO A 244 -34.36 15.56 4.54
CA PRO A 244 -33.06 16.07 4.94
C PRO A 244 -32.57 17.16 3.98
N ASN A 245 -31.83 18.11 4.52
CA ASN A 245 -31.16 19.17 3.75
C ASN A 245 -29.74 18.78 3.32
N THR A 246 -29.26 17.62 3.77
CA THR A 246 -27.90 17.14 3.43
C THR A 246 -27.93 15.62 3.21
N CYS A 247 -27.23 15.16 2.17
CA CYS A 247 -26.92 13.77 1.92
C CYS A 247 -25.44 13.66 1.58
N THR A 248 -24.69 12.90 2.36
CA THR A 248 -23.26 12.65 2.10
C THR A 248 -23.05 11.27 1.49
N PHE A 249 -22.07 11.16 0.58
CA PHE A 249 -21.64 9.88 0.03
C PHE A 249 -20.15 9.90 -0.28
N THR A 250 -19.54 8.72 -0.32
CA THR A 250 -18.11 8.58 -0.58
C THR A 250 -17.89 7.71 -1.82
N ILE A 251 -16.96 8.12 -2.67
CA ILE A 251 -16.57 7.42 -3.88
C ILE A 251 -15.16 6.88 -3.70
N ASP A 252 -14.97 5.56 -3.87
CA ASP A 252 -13.67 4.93 -4.13
C ASP A 252 -13.38 5.06 -5.63
N VAL A 253 -12.30 5.73 -5.98
CA VAL A 253 -11.87 5.98 -7.36
C VAL A 253 -10.55 5.27 -7.62
N ARG A 254 -10.52 4.39 -8.64
CA ARG A 254 -9.33 3.69 -9.11
C ARG A 254 -8.90 4.26 -10.44
N THR A 255 -7.86 5.08 -10.41
CA THR A 255 -7.33 5.75 -11.62
C THR A 255 -6.33 4.89 -12.37
N THR A 256 -6.01 5.25 -13.60
CA THR A 256 -5.07 4.56 -14.47
C THR A 256 -4.03 5.56 -14.99
N ASP A 257 -3.06 5.09 -15.75
CA ASP A 257 -2.06 5.92 -16.44
C ASP A 257 -2.66 6.92 -17.45
N GLN A 258 -3.94 6.74 -17.83
CA GLN A 258 -4.63 7.63 -18.76
C GLN A 258 -5.17 8.91 -18.10
N TYR A 259 -5.31 8.93 -16.78
CA TYR A 259 -5.87 10.04 -16.04
C TYR A 259 -5.22 10.19 -14.67
N SER A 260 -4.71 11.35 -14.36
CA SER A 260 -4.30 11.69 -13.00
C SER A 260 -5.50 11.79 -12.05
N ASN A 261 -5.25 11.60 -10.76
CA ASN A 261 -6.28 11.78 -9.72
C ASN A 261 -6.94 13.17 -9.80
N ARG A 262 -6.20 14.22 -10.16
CA ARG A 262 -6.71 15.59 -10.29
C ARG A 262 -7.66 15.76 -11.47
N GLU A 263 -7.34 15.18 -12.62
CA GLU A 263 -8.21 15.21 -13.81
C GLU A 263 -9.51 14.47 -13.55
N VAL A 264 -9.46 13.30 -12.91
CA VAL A 264 -10.67 12.56 -12.56
C VAL A 264 -11.54 13.35 -11.58
N LEU A 265 -10.97 13.98 -10.55
CA LEU A 265 -11.76 14.83 -9.65
C LEU A 265 -12.40 16.01 -10.38
N GLN A 266 -11.70 16.62 -11.32
CA GLN A 266 -12.25 17.71 -12.13
C GLN A 266 -13.45 17.23 -12.96
N ILE A 267 -13.31 16.08 -13.63
CA ILE A 267 -14.42 15.48 -14.40
C ILE A 267 -15.63 15.23 -13.49
N ILE A 268 -15.42 14.69 -12.28
CA ILE A 268 -16.51 14.50 -11.32
C ILE A 268 -17.17 15.83 -11.00
N ARG A 269 -16.42 16.86 -10.63
CA ARG A 269 -16.94 18.19 -10.27
C ARG A 269 -17.72 18.89 -11.37
N GLU A 270 -17.34 18.68 -12.61
CA GLU A 270 -18.01 19.28 -13.77
C GLU A 270 -19.35 18.62 -14.09
N ASN A 271 -19.58 17.40 -13.61
CA ASN A 271 -20.75 16.61 -14.00
C ASN A 271 -21.74 16.33 -12.86
N ILE A 272 -21.38 16.57 -11.59
CA ILE A 272 -22.28 16.42 -10.45
C ILE A 272 -22.58 17.78 -9.82
N LYS A 273 -23.68 17.85 -9.09
CA LYS A 273 -24.08 19.05 -8.34
C LYS A 273 -23.59 19.05 -6.90
N SER A 274 -23.33 17.89 -6.36
CA SER A 274 -22.76 17.72 -5.02
C SER A 274 -21.37 18.35 -4.95
N LYS A 275 -21.03 18.93 -3.80
CA LYS A 275 -19.66 19.33 -3.50
C LYS A 275 -18.81 18.06 -3.41
N ALA A 276 -17.69 18.01 -4.11
CA ALA A 276 -16.79 16.86 -4.16
C ALA A 276 -15.38 17.26 -3.73
N GLU A 277 -14.83 16.58 -2.73
CA GLU A 277 -13.49 16.85 -2.19
C GLU A 277 -12.69 15.54 -2.08
N ALA A 278 -11.50 15.51 -2.66
CA ALA A 278 -10.59 14.37 -2.50
C ALA A 278 -9.88 14.45 -1.15
N ARG A 279 -9.80 13.31 -0.44
CA ARG A 279 -9.02 13.20 0.81
C ARG A 279 -7.53 13.33 0.55
N SER A 280 -7.04 12.77 -0.57
CA SER A 280 -5.63 12.80 -0.96
C SER A 280 -5.49 12.63 -2.47
N PHE A 281 -4.36 13.13 -3.03
CA PHE A 281 -3.95 12.91 -4.42
C PHE A 281 -2.65 12.09 -4.52
N ARG A 282 -2.15 11.56 -3.40
CA ARG A 282 -0.80 10.97 -3.31
C ARG A 282 -0.67 9.65 -4.09
N LEU A 283 -1.69 8.80 -4.04
CA LEU A 283 -1.65 7.47 -4.64
C LEU A 283 -2.04 7.54 -6.13
N ASN A 284 -1.09 7.88 -6.97
CA ASN A 284 -1.26 7.83 -8.41
C ASN A 284 -1.05 6.40 -8.94
N SER A 285 -1.57 6.12 -10.14
CA SER A 285 -1.24 4.87 -10.83
C SER A 285 0.24 4.79 -11.14
N SER A 286 0.77 3.58 -11.16
CA SER A 286 2.15 3.28 -11.54
C SER A 286 2.19 2.19 -12.59
N SER A 287 3.20 2.23 -13.46
CA SER A 287 3.47 1.17 -14.41
C SER A 287 4.93 1.20 -14.84
N ILE A 288 5.46 0.04 -15.22
CA ILE A 288 6.73 -0.08 -15.93
C ILE A 288 6.46 -0.55 -17.37
N PRO A 289 7.27 -0.15 -18.36
CA PRO A 289 7.14 -0.62 -19.74
C PRO A 289 7.22 -2.15 -19.82
N LEU A 290 6.43 -2.75 -20.72
CA LEU A 290 6.39 -4.19 -20.92
C LEU A 290 7.72 -4.77 -21.45
N ASP A 291 8.56 -3.94 -22.03
CA ASP A 291 9.86 -4.28 -22.61
C ASP A 291 11.05 -3.90 -21.71
N HIS A 292 10.77 -3.57 -20.45
CA HIS A 292 11.79 -3.18 -19.45
C HIS A 292 12.73 -4.31 -19.08
#